data_e714c5a14fa73158f2589ce871efce2b
#
_entry.id   e714c5a14fa73158f2589ce871efce2b
#
_cell.length_a   1.000
_cell.length_b   1.000
_cell.length_c   1.000
_cell.angle_alpha   90.00
_cell.angle_beta   90.00
_cell.angle_gamma   90.00
#
_symmetry.space_group_name_H-M   'P 1'
#
loop_
_entity.id
_entity.type
_entity.pdbx_description
1 polymer ?
#
loop_
_entity_poly.entity_id
_entity_poly.type
_entity_poly.pdbx_seq_one_letter_code
_entity_poly.pdbx_strand_id
1 'polypeptide(L)'
;NPFHSLSYKMEKEIEFKDTIVTLLIDNSGSMRGRPISVAAICADILSRTLERCSVKVEILGFTTKNWKGGNSREKWNSENKPKNPGRLNDLRHIIYKSADKPWRQSKKNLGLMLKEGLLKENIDGEALLWAFKRIAARKEERKILMVISDGAPVDDSTLSVNSGDYLEKHLKQTVKWIEENTNIEILAVGIGHDVTRYYKKAIKITDVQELGDVMINQLTKLFSEKDNKTIH
;
A
#
# COMPACT_ATOMS: atom_id res chain seq x y z
N ASN A 1 42.43 -29.76 -32.62
CA ASN A 1 42.66 -28.86 -31.48
C ASN A 1 41.32 -28.44 -30.88
N PRO A 2 40.92 -28.98 -29.71
CA PRO A 2 39.67 -28.66 -29.10
C PRO A 2 39.92 -27.75 -27.89
N PHE A 3 40.04 -26.47 -28.11
CA PHE A 3 39.85 -25.48 -27.07
C PHE A 3 38.62 -24.62 -27.41
N HIS A 4 37.43 -25.21 -27.25
CA HIS A 4 36.27 -24.41 -27.04
C HIS A 4 36.35 -23.84 -25.63
N SER A 5 36.61 -22.56 -25.51
CA SER A 5 36.44 -21.82 -24.28
C SER A 5 35.02 -22.02 -23.79
N LEU A 6 34.85 -22.73 -22.70
CA LEU A 6 33.62 -22.71 -21.91
C LEU A 6 33.38 -21.24 -21.51
N SER A 7 32.46 -20.61 -22.18
CA SER A 7 31.97 -19.31 -21.75
C SER A 7 31.20 -19.53 -20.46
N TYR A 8 31.88 -19.33 -19.33
CA TYR A 8 31.21 -19.21 -18.06
C TYR A 8 30.27 -18.01 -18.20
N LYS A 9 28.97 -18.25 -18.24
CA LYS A 9 28.00 -17.23 -17.89
C LYS A 9 28.34 -16.78 -16.48
N MET A 10 28.99 -15.63 -16.36
CA MET A 10 29.04 -14.95 -15.08
C MET A 10 27.59 -14.58 -14.77
N GLU A 11 26.96 -15.35 -13.90
CA GLU A 11 25.76 -14.89 -13.20
C GLU A 11 26.20 -13.66 -12.43
N LYS A 12 25.84 -12.49 -12.95
CA LYS A 12 25.94 -11.25 -12.20
C LYS A 12 24.96 -11.42 -11.04
N GLU A 13 25.47 -11.70 -9.85
CA GLU A 13 24.66 -11.58 -8.63
C GLU A 13 24.12 -10.16 -8.65
N ILE A 14 22.84 -10.03 -8.93
CA ILE A 14 22.12 -8.76 -8.74
C ILE A 14 22.05 -8.62 -7.22
N GLU A 15 22.99 -7.92 -6.62
CA GLU A 15 22.88 -7.48 -5.24
C GLU A 15 21.63 -6.58 -5.18
N PHE A 16 20.52 -7.18 -4.76
CA PHE A 16 19.36 -6.38 -4.38
C PHE A 16 19.80 -5.50 -3.22
N LYS A 17 19.87 -4.20 -3.45
CA LYS A 17 20.10 -3.24 -2.36
C LYS A 17 19.16 -3.58 -1.23
N ASP A 18 19.62 -3.48 0.01
CA ASP A 18 18.81 -3.71 1.20
C ASP A 18 17.48 -2.95 1.08
N THR A 19 16.43 -3.70 0.77
CA THR A 19 15.14 -3.15 0.32
C THR A 19 14.01 -3.62 1.21
N ILE A 20 13.11 -2.70 1.53
CA ILE A 20 11.82 -2.99 2.15
C ILE A 20 10.67 -2.54 1.27
N VAL A 21 9.65 -3.39 1.18
CA VAL A 21 8.36 -3.07 0.56
C VAL A 21 7.28 -3.11 1.63
N THR A 22 6.59 -2.00 1.84
CA THR A 22 5.39 -1.94 2.69
C THR A 22 4.16 -1.92 1.82
N LEU A 23 3.31 -2.93 1.95
CA LEU A 23 2.00 -3.01 1.30
C LEU A 23 0.97 -2.37 2.23
N LEU A 24 0.28 -1.33 1.76
CA LEU A 24 -0.82 -0.69 2.46
C LEU A 24 -2.13 -1.00 1.74
N ILE A 25 -2.98 -1.82 2.36
CA ILE A 25 -4.17 -2.40 1.73
C ILE A 25 -5.41 -1.72 2.27
N ASP A 26 -6.23 -1.21 1.36
CA ASP A 26 -7.56 -0.69 1.64
C ASP A 26 -8.49 -1.82 2.11
N ASN A 27 -9.06 -1.68 3.30
CA ASN A 27 -10.06 -2.56 3.88
C ASN A 27 -11.41 -1.83 4.02
N SER A 28 -11.78 -1.03 3.01
CA SER A 28 -13.06 -0.35 2.95
C SER A 28 -14.19 -1.26 2.45
N GLY A 29 -15.42 -0.79 2.61
CA GLY A 29 -16.61 -1.53 2.22
C GLY A 29 -16.72 -1.79 0.72
N SER A 30 -16.18 -0.89 -0.12
CA SER A 30 -16.11 -1.05 -1.59
C SER A 30 -15.21 -2.22 -2.00
N MET A 31 -14.20 -2.53 -1.20
CA MET A 31 -13.31 -3.68 -1.40
C MET A 31 -14.00 -5.04 -1.15
N ARG A 32 -15.23 -5.07 -0.63
CA ARG A 32 -15.94 -6.32 -0.32
C ARG A 32 -16.08 -7.22 -1.54
N GLY A 33 -15.88 -8.53 -1.32
CA GLY A 33 -16.00 -9.56 -2.35
C GLY A 33 -14.73 -9.71 -3.17
N ARG A 34 -14.83 -9.53 -4.49
CA ARG A 34 -13.70 -9.76 -5.41
C ARG A 34 -12.50 -8.85 -5.15
N PRO A 35 -12.63 -7.53 -4.96
CA PRO A 35 -11.47 -6.66 -4.77
C PRO A 35 -10.58 -7.05 -3.59
N ILE A 36 -11.14 -7.29 -2.40
CA ILE A 36 -10.34 -7.68 -1.23
C ILE A 36 -9.70 -9.06 -1.39
N SER A 37 -10.37 -9.97 -2.10
CA SER A 37 -9.80 -11.29 -2.41
C SER A 37 -8.60 -11.16 -3.34
N VAL A 38 -8.69 -10.31 -4.37
CA VAL A 38 -7.58 -9.97 -5.27
C VAL A 38 -6.44 -9.35 -4.49
N ALA A 39 -6.72 -8.37 -3.62
CA ALA A 39 -5.72 -7.73 -2.78
C ALA A 39 -5.00 -8.71 -1.85
N ALA A 40 -5.72 -9.65 -1.23
CA ALA A 40 -5.14 -10.68 -0.37
C ALA A 40 -4.22 -11.63 -1.16
N ILE A 41 -4.63 -12.04 -2.36
CA ILE A 41 -3.81 -12.88 -3.25
C ILE A 41 -2.57 -12.12 -3.71
N CYS A 42 -2.70 -10.84 -4.08
CA CYS A 42 -1.58 -9.95 -4.38
C CYS A 42 -0.56 -9.94 -3.25
N ALA A 43 -1.02 -9.65 -2.04
CA ALA A 43 -0.15 -9.55 -0.88
C ALA A 43 0.56 -10.88 -0.59
N ASP A 44 -0.12 -12.02 -0.76
CA ASP A 44 0.46 -13.34 -0.59
C ASP A 44 1.56 -13.63 -1.62
N ILE A 45 1.29 -13.42 -2.91
CA ILE A 45 2.24 -13.66 -3.99
C ILE A 45 3.45 -12.73 -3.84
N LEU A 46 3.23 -11.43 -3.62
CA LEU A 46 4.30 -10.45 -3.45
C LEU A 46 5.19 -10.79 -2.27
N SER A 47 4.61 -11.11 -1.11
CA SER A 47 5.39 -11.44 0.07
C SER A 47 6.28 -12.65 -0.16
N ARG A 48 5.73 -13.72 -0.77
CA ARG A 48 6.52 -14.92 -1.07
C ARG A 48 7.64 -14.66 -2.07
N THR A 49 7.34 -13.91 -3.11
CA THR A 49 8.31 -13.64 -4.18
C THR A 49 9.42 -12.72 -3.70
N LEU A 50 9.06 -11.62 -3.04
CA LEU A 50 10.02 -10.63 -2.55
C LEU A 50 10.92 -11.20 -1.44
N GLU A 51 10.37 -11.97 -0.50
CA GLU A 51 11.19 -12.59 0.54
C GLU A 51 12.22 -13.61 -0.02
N ARG A 52 11.89 -14.31 -1.12
CA ARG A 52 12.86 -15.16 -1.83
C ARG A 52 14.02 -14.36 -2.43
N CYS A 53 13.78 -13.10 -2.76
CA CYS A 53 14.79 -12.16 -3.24
C CYS A 53 15.46 -11.37 -2.11
N SER A 54 15.34 -11.83 -0.86
CA SER A 54 15.90 -11.18 0.34
C SER A 54 15.34 -9.77 0.60
N VAL A 55 14.21 -9.41 -0.01
CA VAL A 55 13.50 -8.15 0.23
C VAL A 55 12.60 -8.31 1.44
N LYS A 56 12.65 -7.38 2.38
CA LYS A 56 11.73 -7.36 3.52
C LYS A 56 10.35 -6.86 3.10
N VAL A 57 9.32 -7.50 3.61
CA VAL A 57 7.93 -7.15 3.28
C VAL A 57 7.13 -6.90 4.55
N GLU A 58 6.47 -5.76 4.61
CA GLU A 58 5.46 -5.44 5.62
C GLU A 58 4.09 -5.38 4.95
N ILE A 59 3.04 -5.91 5.61
CA ILE A 59 1.67 -5.87 5.10
C ILE A 59 0.80 -5.19 6.13
N LEU A 60 0.24 -4.07 5.74
CA LEU A 60 -0.63 -3.21 6.53
C LEU A 60 -2.02 -3.13 5.90
N GLY A 61 -3.01 -2.90 6.73
CA GLY A 61 -4.37 -2.61 6.28
C GLY A 61 -4.95 -1.41 6.99
N PHE A 62 -5.91 -0.76 6.36
CA PHE A 62 -6.60 0.38 6.96
C PHE A 62 -8.08 0.39 6.64
N THR A 63 -8.85 0.83 7.62
CA THR A 63 -10.29 1.09 7.53
C THR A 63 -10.68 1.98 8.72
N THR A 64 -11.96 2.19 8.94
CA THR A 64 -12.50 2.83 10.15
C THR A 64 -13.05 1.80 11.13
N LYS A 65 -13.24 2.20 12.40
CA LYS A 65 -13.87 1.34 13.42
C LYS A 65 -15.36 1.21 13.18
N ASN A 66 -16.00 2.27 12.73
CA ASN A 66 -17.44 2.39 12.58
C ASN A 66 -17.80 2.84 11.15
N TRP A 67 -19.05 2.59 10.74
CA TRP A 67 -19.56 3.03 9.45
C TRP A 67 -19.89 4.54 9.42
N LYS A 68 -20.28 5.13 10.52
CA LYS A 68 -20.75 6.53 10.54
C LYS A 68 -20.28 7.23 11.82
N GLY A 69 -18.98 7.50 11.89
CA GLY A 69 -18.41 8.22 13.02
C GLY A 69 -17.81 7.29 14.07
N GLY A 70 -18.13 7.53 15.35
CA GLY A 70 -17.53 6.88 16.50
C GLY A 70 -17.23 7.91 17.57
N ASN A 71 -16.26 7.64 18.45
CA ASN A 71 -15.89 8.53 19.55
C ASN A 71 -15.52 9.94 19.05
N SER A 72 -14.85 10.04 17.92
CA SER A 72 -14.49 11.33 17.30
C SER A 72 -15.73 12.17 16.99
N ARG A 73 -16.79 11.56 16.46
CA ARG A 73 -18.05 12.24 16.15
C ARG A 73 -18.83 12.57 17.43
N GLU A 74 -18.85 11.67 18.40
CA GLU A 74 -19.51 11.91 19.69
C GLU A 74 -18.88 13.09 20.42
N LYS A 75 -17.55 13.16 20.45
CA LYS A 75 -16.81 14.31 20.98
C LYS A 75 -17.17 15.61 20.28
N TRP A 76 -17.17 15.63 18.95
CA TRP A 76 -17.58 16.80 18.17
C TRP A 76 -19.01 17.26 18.49
N ASN A 77 -19.94 16.30 18.65
CA ASN A 77 -21.32 16.61 19.05
C ASN A 77 -21.38 17.25 20.45
N SER A 78 -20.59 16.77 21.41
CA SER A 78 -20.54 17.30 22.78
C SER A 78 -19.88 18.67 22.87
N GLU A 79 -19.02 19.03 21.94
CA GLU A 79 -18.31 20.31 21.85
C GLU A 79 -19.08 21.37 21.03
N ASN A 80 -20.40 21.27 20.94
CA ASN A 80 -21.28 22.19 20.17
C ASN A 80 -20.96 22.27 18.66
N LYS A 81 -20.45 21.21 18.08
CA LYS A 81 -20.23 21.05 16.62
C LYS A 81 -19.43 22.18 15.97
N PRO A 82 -18.19 22.41 16.38
CA PRO A 82 -17.35 23.44 15.78
C PRO A 82 -17.26 23.25 14.25
N LYS A 83 -17.13 24.35 13.52
CA LYS A 83 -17.01 24.33 12.04
C LYS A 83 -15.67 23.73 11.63
N ASN A 84 -15.68 23.00 10.49
CA ASN A 84 -14.51 22.36 9.90
C ASN A 84 -13.72 21.47 10.90
N PRO A 85 -14.35 20.47 11.47
CA PRO A 85 -13.75 19.67 12.54
C PRO A 85 -12.64 18.75 12.04
N GLY A 86 -12.51 18.56 10.74
CA GLY A 86 -11.63 17.53 10.18
C GLY A 86 -12.26 16.14 10.23
N ARG A 87 -11.45 15.12 10.48
CA ARG A 87 -11.91 13.73 10.53
C ARG A 87 -12.87 13.49 11.71
N LEU A 88 -14.03 12.89 11.40
CA LEU A 88 -15.05 12.51 12.38
C LEU A 88 -15.31 11.00 12.46
N ASN A 89 -14.33 10.17 12.20
CA ASN A 89 -14.41 8.73 12.42
C ASN A 89 -13.15 8.21 13.11
N ASP A 90 -13.27 7.09 13.79
CA ASP A 90 -12.15 6.45 14.48
C ASP A 90 -11.41 5.53 13.51
N LEU A 91 -10.09 5.69 13.40
CA LEU A 91 -9.25 4.89 12.51
C LEU A 91 -9.04 3.47 13.06
N ARG A 92 -8.95 2.53 12.13
CA ARG A 92 -8.46 1.18 12.40
C ARG A 92 -7.32 0.86 11.45
N HIS A 93 -6.11 0.87 11.99
CA HIS A 93 -4.90 0.47 11.29
C HIS A 93 -4.50 -0.93 11.73
N ILE A 94 -4.19 -1.80 10.78
CA ILE A 94 -3.99 -3.24 11.00
C ILE A 94 -2.61 -3.64 10.51
N ILE A 95 -1.88 -4.40 11.31
CA ILE A 95 -0.61 -5.01 10.91
C ILE A 95 -0.88 -6.50 10.66
N TYR A 96 -1.00 -6.88 9.39
CA TYR A 96 -1.15 -8.29 9.00
C TYR A 96 0.18 -9.03 9.07
N LYS A 97 1.27 -8.35 8.65
CA LYS A 97 2.62 -8.89 8.71
C LYS A 97 3.61 -7.74 8.98
N SER A 98 4.38 -7.85 10.04
CA SER A 98 5.50 -6.93 10.28
C SER A 98 6.70 -7.31 9.40
N ALA A 99 7.55 -6.32 9.09
CA ALA A 99 8.71 -6.50 8.22
C ALA A 99 9.69 -7.60 8.66
N ASP A 100 9.84 -7.78 9.97
CA ASP A 100 10.82 -8.72 10.55
C ASP A 100 10.26 -10.14 10.74
N LYS A 101 8.96 -10.34 10.55
CA LYS A 101 8.36 -11.69 10.60
C LYS A 101 8.31 -12.30 9.20
N PRO A 102 8.76 -13.56 9.02
CA PRO A 102 8.67 -14.22 7.74
C PRO A 102 7.22 -14.50 7.34
N TRP A 103 6.96 -14.53 6.04
CA TRP A 103 5.63 -14.78 5.47
C TRP A 103 4.95 -16.04 6.03
N ARG A 104 5.71 -17.13 6.20
CA ARG A 104 5.18 -18.42 6.71
C ARG A 104 4.48 -18.28 8.06
N GLN A 105 4.94 -17.39 8.93
CA GLN A 105 4.33 -17.15 10.24
C GLN A 105 3.11 -16.25 10.16
N SER A 106 3.01 -15.41 9.13
CA SER A 106 1.99 -14.37 9.01
C SER A 106 0.88 -14.71 8.00
N LYS A 107 1.03 -15.74 7.17
CA LYS A 107 0.06 -16.07 6.10
C LYS A 107 -1.38 -16.23 6.59
N LYS A 108 -1.58 -16.76 7.80
CA LYS A 108 -2.92 -16.93 8.38
C LYS A 108 -3.61 -15.59 8.66
N ASN A 109 -2.82 -14.54 8.93
CA ASN A 109 -3.35 -13.21 9.19
C ASN A 109 -3.97 -12.58 7.94
N LEU A 110 -3.49 -12.94 6.73
CA LEU A 110 -4.06 -12.45 5.48
C LEU A 110 -5.52 -12.89 5.31
N GLY A 111 -5.89 -14.05 5.84
CA GLY A 111 -7.28 -14.51 5.85
C GLY A 111 -8.22 -13.61 6.66
N LEU A 112 -7.70 -12.80 7.60
CA LEU A 112 -8.50 -11.84 8.34
C LEU A 112 -9.02 -10.70 7.45
N MET A 113 -8.39 -10.40 6.31
CA MET A 113 -8.89 -9.43 5.35
C MET A 113 -10.27 -9.83 4.80
N LEU A 114 -10.55 -11.11 4.74
CA LEU A 114 -11.81 -11.67 4.22
C LEU A 114 -12.91 -11.76 5.30
N LYS A 115 -12.60 -11.35 6.54
CA LYS A 115 -13.54 -11.44 7.65
C LYS A 115 -14.68 -10.44 7.46
N GLU A 116 -15.91 -10.95 7.46
CA GLU A 116 -17.10 -10.11 7.46
C GLU A 116 -17.11 -9.15 8.64
N GLY A 117 -17.58 -7.92 8.40
CA GLY A 117 -17.64 -6.87 9.42
C GLY A 117 -16.34 -6.11 9.67
N LEU A 118 -15.21 -6.53 9.08
CA LEU A 118 -13.95 -5.76 9.15
C LEU A 118 -14.01 -4.53 8.24
N LEU A 119 -14.51 -4.69 7.03
CA LEU A 119 -14.54 -3.67 5.98
C LEU A 119 -15.55 -2.57 6.32
N LYS A 120 -15.08 -1.32 6.36
CA LYS A 120 -15.92 -0.14 6.66
C LYS A 120 -15.58 1.02 5.73
N GLU A 121 -15.33 2.21 6.25
CA GLU A 121 -14.97 3.39 5.44
C GLU A 121 -13.45 3.55 5.35
N ASN A 122 -12.97 4.42 4.46
CA ASN A 122 -11.54 4.58 4.21
C ASN A 122 -11.10 6.05 4.29
N ILE A 123 -10.02 6.28 5.06
CA ILE A 123 -9.36 7.58 5.24
C ILE A 123 -7.90 7.42 4.83
N ASP A 124 -7.66 7.44 3.54
CA ASP A 124 -6.41 7.02 2.88
C ASP A 124 -5.22 7.89 3.25
N GLY A 125 -5.43 9.22 3.32
CA GLY A 125 -4.33 10.15 3.62
C GLY A 125 -3.69 9.90 4.98
N GLU A 126 -4.49 9.67 6.03
CA GLU A 126 -3.97 9.35 7.37
C GLU A 126 -3.37 7.93 7.43
N ALA A 127 -3.94 6.99 6.71
CA ALA A 127 -3.40 5.65 6.57
C ALA A 127 -2.03 5.67 5.87
N LEU A 128 -1.90 6.45 4.81
CA LEU A 128 -0.63 6.63 4.10
C LEU A 128 0.44 7.27 5.00
N LEU A 129 0.08 8.29 5.79
CA LEU A 129 1.00 8.90 6.77
C LEU A 129 1.43 7.91 7.85
N TRP A 130 0.53 7.05 8.30
CA TRP A 130 0.87 5.99 9.25
C TRP A 130 1.86 4.97 8.65
N ALA A 131 1.59 4.48 7.45
CA ALA A 131 2.49 3.58 6.74
C ALA A 131 3.85 4.23 6.45
N PHE A 132 3.83 5.50 6.04
CA PHE A 132 5.04 6.31 5.85
C PHE A 132 5.91 6.37 7.12
N LYS A 133 5.33 6.69 8.27
CA LYS A 133 6.07 6.74 9.55
C LYS A 133 6.72 5.40 9.88
N ARG A 134 6.05 4.28 9.57
CA ARG A 134 6.58 2.95 9.80
C ARG A 134 7.76 2.62 8.90
N ILE A 135 7.62 2.84 7.59
CA ILE A 135 8.69 2.54 6.62
C ILE A 135 9.85 3.53 6.75
N ALA A 136 9.60 4.80 7.08
CA ALA A 136 10.63 5.80 7.28
C ALA A 136 11.58 5.44 8.44
N ALA A 137 11.06 4.85 9.50
CA ALA A 137 11.83 4.39 10.66
C ALA A 137 12.71 3.16 10.38
N ARG A 138 12.58 2.54 9.21
CA ARG A 138 13.37 1.35 8.83
C ARG A 138 14.79 1.73 8.39
N LYS A 139 15.70 0.77 8.52
CA LYS A 139 17.14 0.95 8.22
C LYS A 139 17.47 0.64 6.76
N GLU A 140 16.59 -0.05 6.06
CA GLU A 140 16.79 -0.47 4.68
C GLU A 140 17.06 0.76 3.78
N GLU A 141 18.00 0.63 2.86
CA GLU A 141 18.42 1.74 1.97
C GLU A 141 17.31 2.12 0.98
N ARG A 142 16.64 1.13 0.42
CA ARG A 142 15.55 1.33 -0.52
C ARG A 142 14.22 1.05 0.13
N LYS A 143 13.29 2.00 0.03
CA LYS A 143 11.99 1.95 0.67
C LYS A 143 10.89 2.16 -0.34
N ILE A 144 10.02 1.16 -0.50
CA ILE A 144 8.90 1.18 -1.44
C ILE A 144 7.61 1.06 -0.66
N LEU A 145 6.73 2.04 -0.80
CA LEU A 145 5.39 2.04 -0.22
C LEU A 145 4.37 1.77 -1.32
N MET A 146 3.79 0.59 -1.31
CA MET A 146 2.81 0.15 -2.30
C MET A 146 1.40 0.23 -1.71
N VAL A 147 0.54 1.04 -2.31
CA VAL A 147 -0.85 1.20 -1.90
C VAL A 147 -1.75 0.34 -2.80
N ILE A 148 -2.62 -0.45 -2.20
CA ILE A 148 -3.61 -1.28 -2.92
C ILE A 148 -4.99 -0.81 -2.52
N SER A 149 -5.73 -0.21 -3.46
CA SER A 149 -7.05 0.39 -3.22
C SER A 149 -7.94 0.24 -4.46
N ASP A 150 -9.24 0.36 -4.28
CA ASP A 150 -10.22 0.32 -5.37
C ASP A 150 -10.77 1.72 -5.75
N GLY A 151 -10.26 2.80 -5.16
CA GLY A 151 -10.76 4.12 -5.58
C GLY A 151 -10.47 5.28 -4.65
N ALA A 152 -11.50 6.09 -4.45
CA ALA A 152 -11.46 7.33 -3.71
C ALA A 152 -11.59 7.12 -2.19
N PRO A 153 -10.98 7.99 -1.38
CA PRO A 153 -11.22 8.00 0.06
C PRO A 153 -12.66 8.45 0.36
N VAL A 154 -13.38 7.66 1.16
CA VAL A 154 -14.76 7.93 1.55
C VAL A 154 -14.98 7.66 3.03
N ASP A 155 -15.47 8.68 3.72
CA ASP A 155 -16.00 8.60 5.09
C ASP A 155 -17.17 9.57 5.24
N ASP A 156 -18.37 9.02 5.30
CA ASP A 156 -19.62 9.82 5.32
C ASP A 156 -19.65 10.82 6.46
N SER A 157 -19.16 10.43 7.64
CA SER A 157 -19.15 11.31 8.82
C SER A 157 -18.26 12.52 8.61
N THR A 158 -17.10 12.35 8.04
CA THR A 158 -16.15 13.42 7.73
C THR A 158 -16.66 14.31 6.60
N LEU A 159 -17.13 13.70 5.50
CA LEU A 159 -17.59 14.43 4.32
C LEU A 159 -18.89 15.20 4.55
N SER A 160 -19.73 14.77 5.51
CA SER A 160 -20.99 15.48 5.84
C SER A 160 -20.80 16.86 6.45
N VAL A 161 -19.62 17.18 6.98
CA VAL A 161 -19.34 18.42 7.74
C VAL A 161 -18.11 19.19 7.26
N ASN A 162 -17.40 18.64 6.31
CA ASN A 162 -16.26 19.26 5.63
C ASN A 162 -16.58 19.45 4.14
N SER A 163 -15.66 20.00 3.37
CA SER A 163 -15.82 20.04 1.90
C SER A 163 -15.87 18.62 1.33
N GLY A 164 -16.67 18.40 0.29
CA GLY A 164 -16.82 17.09 -0.34
C GLY A 164 -15.53 16.48 -0.89
N ASP A 165 -14.51 17.30 -1.12
CA ASP A 165 -13.18 16.92 -1.60
C ASP A 165 -12.12 16.90 -0.48
N TYR A 166 -12.52 17.02 0.78
CA TYR A 166 -11.60 17.13 1.93
C TYR A 166 -10.64 15.95 2.01
N LEU A 167 -11.14 14.72 1.98
CA LEU A 167 -10.32 13.51 2.07
C LEU A 167 -9.43 13.32 0.84
N GLU A 168 -9.95 13.63 -0.33
CA GLU A 168 -9.20 13.55 -1.59
C GLU A 168 -8.06 14.57 -1.65
N LYS A 169 -8.31 15.80 -1.24
CA LYS A 169 -7.27 16.83 -1.11
C LYS A 169 -6.19 16.41 -0.14
N HIS A 170 -6.57 15.88 1.02
CA HIS A 170 -5.63 15.42 2.02
C HIS A 170 -4.75 14.28 1.49
N LEU A 171 -5.34 13.29 0.80
CA LEU A 171 -4.59 12.21 0.16
C LEU A 171 -3.58 12.76 -0.86
N LYS A 172 -4.02 13.62 -1.78
CA LYS A 172 -3.14 14.21 -2.80
C LYS A 172 -1.99 15.02 -2.20
N GLN A 173 -2.27 15.80 -1.16
CA GLN A 173 -1.25 16.56 -0.44
C GLN A 173 -0.24 15.63 0.24
N THR A 174 -0.71 14.56 0.86
CA THR A 174 0.15 13.57 1.52
C THR A 174 1.06 12.85 0.53
N VAL A 175 0.51 12.36 -0.59
CA VAL A 175 1.28 11.72 -1.66
C VAL A 175 2.35 12.66 -2.18
N LYS A 176 1.95 13.87 -2.56
CA LYS A 176 2.86 14.90 -3.08
C LYS A 176 3.99 15.20 -2.08
N TRP A 177 3.66 15.39 -0.81
CA TRP A 177 4.65 15.69 0.21
C TRP A 177 5.68 14.57 0.37
N ILE A 178 5.25 13.31 0.41
CA ILE A 178 6.16 12.16 0.51
C ILE A 178 7.08 12.08 -0.73
N GLU A 179 6.52 12.21 -1.93
CA GLU A 179 7.27 12.13 -3.18
C GLU A 179 8.29 13.26 -3.35
N GLU A 180 7.99 14.46 -2.87
CA GLU A 180 8.86 15.64 -3.02
C GLU A 180 9.90 15.78 -1.90
N ASN A 181 9.63 15.26 -0.70
CA ASN A 181 10.47 15.51 0.47
C ASN A 181 11.19 14.25 0.99
N THR A 182 11.01 13.10 0.36
CA THR A 182 11.63 11.86 0.83
C THR A 182 12.12 10.99 -0.34
N ASN A 183 12.97 10.01 -0.02
CA ASN A 183 13.44 9.01 -0.98
C ASN A 183 12.54 7.76 -1.01
N ILE A 184 11.36 7.80 -0.41
CA ILE A 184 10.42 6.69 -0.40
C ILE A 184 9.66 6.69 -1.73
N GLU A 185 9.73 5.55 -2.42
CA GLU A 185 9.02 5.37 -3.68
C GLU A 185 7.58 4.94 -3.40
N ILE A 186 6.60 5.70 -3.93
CA ILE A 186 5.18 5.31 -3.84
C ILE A 186 4.76 4.67 -5.16
N LEU A 187 4.11 3.51 -5.06
CA LEU A 187 3.46 2.81 -6.16
C LEU A 187 2.03 2.48 -5.75
N ALA A 188 1.06 2.76 -6.60
CA ALA A 188 -0.33 2.39 -6.35
C ALA A 188 -0.80 1.26 -7.28
N VAL A 189 -1.62 0.39 -6.73
CA VAL A 189 -2.31 -0.68 -7.45
C VAL A 189 -3.81 -0.45 -7.29
N GLY A 190 -4.46 -0.03 -8.37
CA GLY A 190 -5.90 0.14 -8.43
C GLY A 190 -6.59 -1.17 -8.81
N ILE A 191 -7.49 -1.67 -7.96
CA ILE A 191 -8.26 -2.88 -8.25
C ILE A 191 -9.60 -2.49 -8.85
N GLY A 192 -9.78 -2.79 -10.13
CA GLY A 192 -10.98 -2.46 -10.87
C GLY A 192 -11.11 -0.98 -11.25
N HIS A 193 -10.42 -0.09 -10.57
CA HIS A 193 -10.49 1.37 -10.79
C HIS A 193 -9.12 1.97 -11.10
N ASP A 194 -9.15 3.13 -11.76
CA ASP A 194 -7.95 3.90 -12.05
C ASP A 194 -7.63 4.83 -10.87
N VAL A 195 -6.43 4.70 -10.32
CA VAL A 195 -5.93 5.51 -9.20
C VAL A 195 -4.85 6.52 -9.62
N THR A 196 -4.60 6.68 -10.94
CA THR A 196 -3.61 7.62 -11.48
C THR A 196 -3.89 9.08 -11.11
N ARG A 197 -5.15 9.41 -10.80
CA ARG A 197 -5.53 10.75 -10.32
C ARG A 197 -4.92 11.13 -8.96
N TYR A 198 -4.42 10.14 -8.19
CA TYR A 198 -3.83 10.34 -6.88
C TYR A 198 -2.32 10.07 -6.87
N TYR A 199 -1.84 9.13 -7.67
CA TYR A 199 -0.47 8.63 -7.63
C TYR A 199 0.19 8.73 -9.00
N LYS A 200 1.44 9.21 -9.05
CA LYS A 200 2.20 9.32 -10.31
C LYS A 200 2.56 7.97 -10.91
N LYS A 201 2.91 7.01 -10.03
CA LYS A 201 3.18 5.63 -10.42
C LYS A 201 1.99 4.77 -10.00
N ALA A 202 1.14 4.43 -10.94
CA ALA A 202 -0.05 3.63 -10.68
C ALA A 202 -0.24 2.54 -11.73
N ILE A 203 -0.77 1.41 -11.28
CA ILE A 203 -1.12 0.25 -12.10
C ILE A 203 -2.58 -0.06 -11.85
N LYS A 204 -3.33 -0.38 -12.91
CA LYS A 204 -4.69 -0.89 -12.78
C LYS A 204 -4.69 -2.40 -13.01
N ILE A 205 -5.36 -3.13 -12.12
CA ILE A 205 -5.57 -4.57 -12.22
C ILE A 205 -7.07 -4.83 -12.23
N THR A 206 -7.55 -5.50 -13.27
CA THR A 206 -8.97 -5.85 -13.43
C THR A 206 -9.24 -7.31 -13.10
N ASP A 207 -8.27 -8.19 -13.31
CA ASP A 207 -8.40 -9.62 -13.05
C ASP A 207 -7.22 -10.20 -12.25
N VAL A 208 -7.49 -11.27 -11.49
CA VAL A 208 -6.46 -12.05 -10.76
C VAL A 208 -5.44 -12.66 -11.72
N GLN A 209 -5.87 -13.00 -12.94
CA GLN A 209 -4.98 -13.59 -13.95
C GLN A 209 -3.93 -12.60 -14.48
N GLU A 210 -4.29 -11.32 -14.58
CA GLU A 210 -3.35 -10.25 -14.95
C GLU A 210 -2.35 -9.95 -13.84
N LEU A 211 -2.70 -10.32 -12.59
CA LEU A 211 -1.95 -9.96 -11.41
C LEU A 211 -0.50 -10.46 -11.45
N GLY A 212 -0.31 -11.73 -11.79
CA GLY A 212 1.00 -12.37 -11.79
C GLY A 212 1.95 -11.68 -12.77
N ASP A 213 1.50 -11.49 -14.01
CA ASP A 213 2.32 -10.95 -15.08
C ASP A 213 2.55 -9.44 -14.94
N VAL A 214 1.50 -8.69 -14.60
CA VAL A 214 1.59 -7.22 -14.41
C VAL A 214 2.47 -6.89 -13.22
N MET A 215 2.31 -7.60 -12.09
CA MET A 215 3.10 -7.36 -10.89
C MET A 215 4.57 -7.76 -11.07
N ILE A 216 4.85 -8.90 -11.69
CA ILE A 216 6.23 -9.34 -11.98
C ILE A 216 6.89 -8.35 -12.92
N ASN A 217 6.24 -7.95 -14.01
CA ASN A 217 6.77 -6.99 -14.96
C ASN A 217 7.03 -5.62 -14.32
N GLN A 218 6.13 -5.14 -13.48
CA GLN A 218 6.30 -3.84 -12.81
C GLN A 218 7.36 -3.89 -11.72
N LEU A 219 7.43 -4.96 -10.95
CA LEU A 219 8.51 -5.16 -9.99
C LEU A 219 9.86 -5.25 -10.71
N THR A 220 9.93 -6.00 -11.82
CA THR A 220 11.15 -6.09 -12.64
C THR A 220 11.57 -4.72 -13.16
N LYS A 221 10.64 -3.91 -13.68
CA LYS A 221 10.92 -2.52 -14.07
C LYS A 221 11.39 -1.68 -12.90
N LEU A 222 10.71 -1.77 -11.77
CA LEU A 222 11.02 -1.01 -10.56
C LEU A 222 12.43 -1.34 -10.03
N PHE A 223 12.86 -2.60 -10.16
CA PHE A 223 14.20 -3.03 -9.75
C PHE A 223 15.26 -2.79 -10.82
N SER A 224 14.92 -2.71 -12.13
CA SER A 224 15.86 -2.48 -13.24
C SER A 224 16.11 -0.99 -13.53
N GLU A 225 15.18 -0.08 -13.26
CA GLU A 225 15.31 1.35 -13.61
C GLU A 225 16.40 2.11 -12.83
N LYS A 226 16.96 1.54 -11.76
CA LYS A 226 18.04 2.19 -10.99
C LYS A 226 19.47 1.82 -11.43
N ASP A 227 19.65 0.81 -12.23
CA ASP A 227 21.00 0.49 -12.75
C ASP A 227 21.52 1.52 -13.77
N ASN A 228 20.63 2.32 -14.38
CA ASN A 228 21.00 3.32 -15.39
C ASN A 228 21.27 4.74 -14.84
N LYS A 229 21.10 5.00 -13.55
CA LYS A 229 21.35 6.35 -12.95
C LYS A 229 22.67 6.46 -12.20
N THR A 230 23.51 5.44 -12.21
CA THR A 230 24.79 5.45 -11.48
C THR A 230 26.01 5.49 -12.40
N ILE A 231 25.81 5.86 -13.66
CA ILE A 231 26.93 6.12 -14.61
C ILE A 231 26.78 7.56 -15.12
N HIS A 232 27.22 8.51 -14.33
CA HIS A 232 27.72 9.81 -14.77
C HIS A 232 28.61 10.41 -13.68
#